data_56b16e375d0604ef0053c0afe8f1df56
#
_entry.id   56b16e375d0604ef0053c0afe8f1df56
#
_cell.length_a   1.000
_cell.length_b   1.000
_cell.length_c   1.000
_cell.angle_alpha   90.00
_cell.angle_beta   90.00
_cell.angle_gamma   90.00
#
_symmetry.space_group_name_H-M   'P 1'
#
loop_
_entity.id
_entity.type
_entity.pdbx_description
1 polymer ?
#
loop_
_entity_poly.entity_id
_entity_poly.type
_entity_poly.pdbx_seq_one_letter_code
_entity_poly.pdbx_strand_id
1 'polypeptide(L)'
;LEACKAGELIKDLKIEISHFYSSYQARAINTLKLILNTIRVQDRKFIKAWELNERHYGELTGLNKDEMKKKFGEEEIFKLRRSWDYPPRPLSKNNPYHPMNIETYNDIPRDRLPDTESLRDTYNRVVKFYDETIKKNLNTNILIAAHGNSIRALCKYLFNLDNKEISKLEIPTGNPLLIETDNHKVKRARYLDNSRAKDLLKF
;
A
#
# COMPACT_ATOMS: atom_id res chain seq x y z
N LEU A 1 -16.66 3.89 7.28
CA LEU A 1 -16.43 4.17 8.71
C LEU A 1 -14.93 4.36 9.02
N GLU A 2 -14.05 3.41 8.70
CA GLU A 2 -12.61 3.46 9.01
C GLU A 2 -11.88 4.64 8.34
N ALA A 3 -12.17 4.95 7.08
CA ALA A 3 -11.56 6.06 6.36
C ALA A 3 -11.91 7.43 6.98
N CYS A 4 -13.14 7.61 7.47
CA CYS A 4 -13.54 8.84 8.18
C CYS A 4 -12.79 8.94 9.52
N LYS A 5 -12.70 7.83 10.28
CA LYS A 5 -11.91 7.80 11.52
C LYS A 5 -10.43 8.13 11.25
N ALA A 6 -9.85 7.59 10.19
CA ALA A 6 -8.50 7.94 9.77
C ALA A 6 -8.37 9.45 9.48
N GLY A 7 -9.37 10.05 8.82
CA GLY A 7 -9.42 11.49 8.56
C GLY A 7 -9.46 12.31 9.84
N GLU A 8 -10.27 11.93 10.85
CA GLU A 8 -10.30 12.62 12.15
C GLU A 8 -8.94 12.54 12.86
N LEU A 9 -8.31 11.37 12.90
CA LEU A 9 -6.98 11.20 13.50
C LEU A 9 -5.91 12.07 12.81
N ILE A 10 -5.98 12.21 11.48
CA ILE A 10 -5.08 13.07 10.72
C ILE A 10 -5.38 14.54 11.01
N LYS A 11 -6.64 14.94 11.08
CA LYS A 11 -7.06 16.31 11.40
C LYS A 11 -6.56 16.77 12.77
N ASP A 12 -6.56 15.86 13.76
CA ASP A 12 -6.08 16.15 15.11
C ASP A 12 -4.58 16.45 15.18
N LEU A 13 -3.80 16.06 14.17
CA LEU A 13 -2.39 16.45 14.05
C LEU A 13 -2.20 17.96 13.82
N LYS A 14 -3.21 18.66 13.31
CA LYS A 14 -3.18 20.09 12.98
C LYS A 14 -2.01 20.48 12.06
N ILE A 15 -1.67 19.60 11.13
CA ILE A 15 -0.63 19.84 10.13
C ILE A 15 -1.26 20.16 8.77
N GLU A 16 -0.63 21.02 7.99
CA GLU A 16 -0.98 21.23 6.60
C GLU A 16 -0.37 20.11 5.75
N ILE A 17 -1.17 19.49 4.87
CA ILE A 17 -0.73 18.47 3.93
C ILE A 17 -0.77 19.04 2.52
N SER A 18 0.38 19.02 1.83
CA SER A 18 0.55 19.66 0.53
C SER A 18 0.45 18.69 -0.65
N HIS A 19 0.81 17.42 -0.44
CA HIS A 19 0.85 16.42 -1.51
C HIS A 19 0.05 15.17 -1.14
N PHE A 20 -0.73 14.69 -2.12
CA PHE A 20 -1.65 13.57 -1.94
C PHE A 20 -1.43 12.54 -3.04
N TYR A 21 -1.24 11.29 -2.64
CA TYR A 21 -1.02 10.17 -3.55
C TYR A 21 -2.01 9.04 -3.28
N SER A 22 -2.47 8.38 -4.32
CA SER A 22 -3.28 7.18 -4.23
C SER A 22 -2.85 6.15 -5.27
N SER A 23 -3.18 4.88 -5.03
CA SER A 23 -3.14 3.88 -6.09
C SER A 23 -4.23 4.14 -7.14
N TYR A 24 -4.23 3.36 -8.23
CA TYR A 24 -5.32 3.35 -9.22
C TYR A 24 -6.58 2.62 -8.72
N GLN A 25 -6.49 1.84 -7.67
CA GLN A 25 -7.59 1.00 -7.20
C GLN A 25 -8.63 1.81 -6.43
N ALA A 26 -9.90 1.60 -6.77
CA ALA A 26 -11.05 2.37 -6.27
C ALA A 26 -11.10 2.47 -4.73
N ARG A 27 -10.75 1.40 -4.02
CA ARG A 27 -10.78 1.41 -2.54
C ARG A 27 -9.79 2.39 -1.93
N ALA A 28 -8.57 2.55 -2.49
CA ALA A 28 -7.61 3.54 -1.99
C ALA A 28 -8.02 4.96 -2.38
N ILE A 29 -8.51 5.16 -3.62
CA ILE A 29 -9.04 6.44 -4.08
C ILE A 29 -10.20 6.88 -3.20
N ASN A 30 -11.16 6.00 -2.91
CA ASN A 30 -12.31 6.31 -2.07
C ASN A 30 -11.89 6.61 -0.63
N THR A 31 -10.92 5.85 -0.08
CA THR A 31 -10.35 6.13 1.24
C THR A 31 -9.73 7.53 1.27
N LEU A 32 -8.91 7.88 0.27
CA LEU A 32 -8.31 9.22 0.19
C LEU A 32 -9.38 10.30 0.10
N LYS A 33 -10.38 10.16 -0.78
CA LYS A 33 -11.47 11.15 -0.91
C LYS A 33 -12.23 11.36 0.39
N LEU A 34 -12.52 10.30 1.15
CA LEU A 34 -13.18 10.40 2.45
C LEU A 34 -12.28 11.12 3.48
N ILE A 35 -10.98 10.84 3.49
CA ILE A 35 -10.03 11.56 4.34
C ILE A 35 -9.98 13.03 3.96
N LEU A 36 -9.82 13.37 2.67
CA LEU A 36 -9.79 14.76 2.18
C LEU A 36 -11.04 15.54 2.58
N ASN A 37 -12.22 14.92 2.48
CA ASN A 37 -13.48 15.51 2.92
C ASN A 37 -13.49 15.75 4.44
N THR A 38 -13.01 14.79 5.23
CA THR A 38 -12.97 14.89 6.69
C THR A 38 -12.04 16.00 7.18
N ILE A 39 -10.88 16.16 6.54
CA ILE A 39 -9.93 17.23 6.85
C ILE A 39 -10.24 18.57 6.15
N ARG A 40 -11.36 18.63 5.41
CA ARG A 40 -11.90 19.81 4.71
C ARG A 40 -10.97 20.39 3.62
N VAL A 41 -10.36 19.50 2.83
CA VAL A 41 -9.54 19.85 1.67
C VAL A 41 -9.92 19.02 0.44
N GLN A 42 -11.23 18.74 0.27
CA GLN A 42 -11.78 17.88 -0.78
C GLN A 42 -11.45 18.33 -2.21
N ASP A 43 -11.18 19.63 -2.41
CA ASP A 43 -10.86 20.20 -3.72
C ASP A 43 -9.39 20.02 -4.11
N ARG A 44 -8.56 19.49 -3.22
CA ARG A 44 -7.14 19.22 -3.51
C ARG A 44 -7.01 18.08 -4.50
N LYS A 45 -6.20 18.33 -5.53
CA LYS A 45 -5.83 17.30 -6.50
C LYS A 45 -4.88 16.27 -5.86
N PHE A 46 -4.98 15.02 -6.29
CA PHE A 46 -4.05 13.96 -5.90
C PHE A 46 -3.50 13.24 -7.12
N ILE A 47 -2.32 12.68 -6.98
CA ILE A 47 -1.65 11.91 -8.02
C ILE A 47 -2.01 10.44 -7.84
N LYS A 48 -2.52 9.82 -8.90
CA LYS A 48 -2.69 8.36 -8.98
C LYS A 48 -1.39 7.75 -9.47
N ALA A 49 -0.91 6.73 -8.78
CA ALA A 49 0.29 6.00 -9.13
C ALA A 49 0.02 4.49 -9.09
N TRP A 50 0.23 3.82 -10.22
CA TRP A 50 0.03 2.36 -10.30
C TRP A 50 1.04 1.60 -9.45
N GLU A 51 2.19 2.19 -9.21
CA GLU A 51 3.23 1.67 -8.34
C GLU A 51 2.75 1.51 -6.89
N LEU A 52 1.70 2.22 -6.50
CA LEU A 52 1.05 2.11 -5.19
C LEU A 52 -0.09 1.06 -5.17
N ASN A 53 -0.41 0.41 -6.29
CA ASN A 53 -1.43 -0.64 -6.33
C ASN A 53 -1.10 -1.78 -5.36
N GLU A 54 -2.15 -2.49 -4.90
CA GLU A 54 -1.95 -3.72 -4.15
C GLU A 54 -1.15 -4.74 -4.96
N ARG A 55 -0.38 -5.58 -4.30
CA ARG A 55 0.36 -6.68 -4.91
C ARG A 55 -0.58 -7.56 -5.74
N HIS A 56 -0.17 -7.89 -6.95
CA HIS A 56 -0.93 -8.78 -7.81
C HIS A 56 -0.73 -10.25 -7.41
N TYR A 57 -1.83 -10.90 -7.04
CA TYR A 57 -1.81 -12.26 -6.51
C TYR A 57 -1.91 -13.37 -7.58
N GLY A 58 -1.60 -13.05 -8.86
CA GLY A 58 -1.61 -14.04 -9.94
C GLY A 58 -2.93 -14.81 -10.01
N GLU A 59 -2.85 -16.13 -10.17
CA GLU A 59 -4.01 -17.03 -10.25
C GLU A 59 -4.93 -17.00 -9.01
N LEU A 60 -4.47 -16.43 -7.89
CA LEU A 60 -5.27 -16.29 -6.67
C LEU A 60 -6.16 -15.05 -6.69
N THR A 61 -6.06 -14.20 -7.72
CA THR A 61 -6.87 -12.98 -7.84
C THR A 61 -8.34 -13.31 -7.99
N GLY A 62 -9.19 -12.69 -7.17
CA GLY A 62 -10.64 -12.92 -7.15
C GLY A 62 -11.10 -14.13 -6.36
N LEU A 63 -10.21 -14.99 -5.86
CA LEU A 63 -10.56 -16.14 -5.05
C LEU A 63 -10.79 -15.76 -3.58
N ASN A 64 -11.73 -16.47 -2.94
CA ASN A 64 -11.98 -16.33 -1.51
C ASN A 64 -10.83 -16.95 -0.71
N LYS A 65 -10.45 -16.30 0.42
CA LYS A 65 -9.35 -16.77 1.28
C LYS A 65 -9.58 -18.20 1.83
N ASP A 66 -10.80 -18.51 2.20
CA ASP A 66 -11.13 -19.81 2.79
C ASP A 66 -11.13 -20.92 1.73
N GLU A 67 -11.58 -20.62 0.52
CA GLU A 67 -11.47 -21.53 -0.63
C GLU A 67 -10.00 -21.79 -1.00
N MET A 68 -9.16 -20.75 -0.99
CA MET A 68 -7.74 -20.89 -1.25
C MET A 68 -7.06 -21.77 -0.19
N LYS A 69 -7.37 -21.58 1.10
CA LYS A 69 -6.84 -22.41 2.18
C LYS A 69 -7.26 -23.87 2.05
N LYS A 70 -8.52 -24.14 1.68
CA LYS A 70 -9.02 -25.49 1.41
C LYS A 70 -8.32 -26.16 0.22
N LYS A 71 -8.05 -25.39 -0.84
CA LYS A 71 -7.46 -25.89 -2.08
C LYS A 71 -5.95 -26.11 -2.02
N PHE A 72 -5.23 -25.19 -1.39
CA PHE A 72 -3.77 -25.14 -1.39
C PHE A 72 -3.13 -25.44 -0.03
N GLY A 73 -3.92 -25.51 1.04
CA GLY A 73 -3.46 -25.65 2.42
C GLY A 73 -3.06 -24.30 3.05
N GLU A 74 -3.13 -24.23 4.37
CA GLU A 74 -2.86 -22.99 5.10
C GLU A 74 -1.39 -22.56 5.02
N GLU A 75 -0.47 -23.51 5.06
CA GLU A 75 0.98 -23.25 4.99
C GLU A 75 1.37 -22.63 3.64
N GLU A 76 0.89 -23.20 2.53
CA GLU A 76 1.18 -22.68 1.19
C GLU A 76 0.56 -21.30 0.99
N ILE A 77 -0.68 -21.07 1.44
CA ILE A 77 -1.30 -19.76 1.37
C ILE A 77 -0.56 -18.73 2.24
N PHE A 78 -0.11 -19.11 3.42
CA PHE A 78 0.72 -18.25 4.26
C PHE A 78 2.01 -17.88 3.54
N LYS A 79 2.71 -18.86 2.96
CA LYS A 79 3.94 -18.67 2.19
C LYS A 79 3.74 -17.75 0.99
N LEU A 80 2.72 -17.98 0.18
CA LEU A 80 2.35 -17.15 -0.97
C LEU A 80 2.02 -15.70 -0.58
N ARG A 81 1.48 -15.49 0.61
CA ARG A 81 1.05 -14.16 1.08
C ARG A 81 2.14 -13.38 1.84
N ARG A 82 3.09 -14.08 2.45
CA ARG A 82 4.02 -13.48 3.41
C ARG A 82 5.48 -13.55 3.00
N SER A 83 5.86 -14.48 2.12
CA SER A 83 7.24 -14.58 1.69
C SER A 83 7.69 -13.38 0.88
N TRP A 84 8.97 -13.07 1.01
CA TRP A 84 9.60 -11.96 0.31
C TRP A 84 9.61 -12.17 -1.22
N ASP A 85 10.05 -13.35 -1.64
CA ASP A 85 10.33 -13.67 -3.05
C ASP A 85 9.69 -15.01 -3.47
N TYR A 86 8.38 -15.10 -3.27
CA TYR A 86 7.61 -16.29 -3.66
C TYR A 86 6.27 -15.83 -4.25
N PRO A 87 6.20 -15.59 -5.57
CA PRO A 87 4.97 -15.15 -6.21
C PRO A 87 4.00 -16.33 -6.41
N PRO A 88 2.69 -16.09 -6.41
CA PRO A 88 1.72 -17.03 -6.95
C PRO A 88 1.98 -17.29 -8.43
N ARG A 89 1.36 -18.35 -8.98
CA ARG A 89 1.43 -18.60 -10.42
C ARG A 89 0.83 -17.42 -11.20
N PRO A 90 1.38 -17.11 -12.40
CA PRO A 90 0.86 -16.05 -13.24
C PRO A 90 -0.62 -16.22 -13.59
N LEU A 91 -1.39 -15.14 -13.57
CA LEU A 91 -2.75 -15.12 -14.08
C LEU A 91 -2.74 -15.09 -15.61
N SER A 92 -3.58 -15.88 -16.25
CA SER A 92 -3.73 -15.85 -17.70
C SER A 92 -4.17 -14.46 -18.18
N LYS A 93 -3.54 -13.96 -19.25
CA LYS A 93 -3.90 -12.68 -19.87
C LYS A 93 -5.34 -12.63 -20.41
N ASN A 94 -5.95 -13.79 -20.66
CA ASN A 94 -7.35 -13.90 -21.07
C ASN A 94 -8.34 -13.89 -19.89
N ASN A 95 -7.84 -13.90 -18.65
CA ASN A 95 -8.71 -13.85 -17.47
C ASN A 95 -9.29 -12.41 -17.32
N PRO A 96 -10.61 -12.27 -17.08
CA PRO A 96 -11.25 -10.96 -16.93
C PRO A 96 -10.66 -10.09 -15.78
N TYR A 97 -10.10 -10.76 -14.75
CA TYR A 97 -9.46 -10.07 -13.63
C TYR A 97 -7.98 -9.72 -13.88
N HIS A 98 -7.44 -10.08 -15.07
CA HIS A 98 -6.07 -9.68 -15.39
C HIS A 98 -6.00 -8.16 -15.57
N PRO A 99 -4.97 -7.48 -15.04
CA PRO A 99 -4.86 -6.01 -15.12
C PRO A 99 -4.99 -5.45 -16.54
N MET A 100 -4.55 -6.18 -17.55
CA MET A 100 -4.70 -5.77 -18.97
C MET A 100 -6.15 -5.65 -19.45
N ASN A 101 -7.10 -6.29 -18.77
CA ASN A 101 -8.52 -6.32 -19.13
C ASN A 101 -9.36 -5.40 -18.23
N ILE A 102 -8.73 -4.62 -17.36
CA ILE A 102 -9.40 -3.71 -16.42
C ILE A 102 -9.24 -2.29 -16.92
N GLU A 103 -10.35 -1.65 -17.31
CA GLU A 103 -10.39 -0.31 -17.88
C GLU A 103 -9.63 0.75 -17.07
N THR A 104 -9.72 0.67 -15.75
CA THR A 104 -9.01 1.58 -14.84
C THR A 104 -7.49 1.63 -15.07
N TYR A 105 -6.91 0.63 -15.71
CA TYR A 105 -5.46 0.51 -15.94
C TYR A 105 -5.06 0.81 -17.39
N ASN A 106 -5.96 1.30 -18.22
CA ASN A 106 -5.68 1.60 -19.64
C ASN A 106 -4.55 2.63 -19.84
N ASP A 107 -4.39 3.55 -18.87
CA ASP A 107 -3.32 4.57 -18.90
C ASP A 107 -1.95 4.04 -18.49
N ILE A 108 -1.88 2.78 -18.00
CA ILE A 108 -0.63 2.16 -17.56
C ILE A 108 0.00 1.41 -18.75
N PRO A 109 1.30 1.62 -19.01
CA PRO A 109 1.98 0.85 -20.04
C PRO A 109 1.85 -0.66 -19.81
N ARG A 110 1.48 -1.41 -20.86
CA ARG A 110 1.14 -2.83 -20.75
C ARG A 110 2.28 -3.70 -20.23
N ASP A 111 3.53 -3.32 -20.51
CA ASP A 111 4.74 -3.97 -20.01
C ASP A 111 4.98 -3.75 -18.49
N ARG A 112 4.21 -2.84 -17.89
CA ARG A 112 4.21 -2.56 -16.45
C ARG A 112 3.10 -3.28 -15.68
N LEU A 113 2.17 -3.90 -16.37
CA LEU A 113 1.06 -4.63 -15.75
C LEU A 113 1.51 -6.06 -15.43
N PRO A 114 1.56 -6.46 -14.14
CA PRO A 114 2.09 -7.76 -13.77
C PRO A 114 1.07 -8.89 -13.99
N ASP A 115 1.53 -10.04 -14.45
CA ASP A 115 0.76 -11.29 -14.45
C ASP A 115 0.71 -11.91 -13.04
N THR A 116 1.69 -11.62 -12.20
CA THR A 116 1.81 -11.97 -10.78
C THR A 116 2.91 -11.14 -10.11
N GLU A 117 2.91 -11.05 -8.78
CA GLU A 117 3.97 -10.37 -8.03
C GLU A 117 4.33 -11.13 -6.76
N SER A 118 5.62 -11.21 -6.46
CA SER A 118 6.13 -11.38 -5.10
C SER A 118 6.09 -10.05 -4.32
N LEU A 119 6.40 -10.07 -3.03
CA LEU A 119 6.56 -8.83 -2.26
C LEU A 119 7.80 -8.04 -2.74
N ARG A 120 8.84 -8.73 -3.23
CA ARG A 120 10.02 -8.10 -3.84
C ARG A 120 9.66 -7.31 -5.10
N ASP A 121 8.79 -7.85 -5.95
CA ASP A 121 8.35 -7.14 -7.17
C ASP A 121 7.57 -5.88 -6.80
N THR A 122 6.64 -6.00 -5.85
CA THR A 122 5.92 -4.85 -5.28
C THR A 122 6.89 -3.81 -4.68
N TYR A 123 7.90 -4.25 -3.93
CA TYR A 123 8.93 -3.39 -3.36
C TYR A 123 9.68 -2.60 -4.44
N ASN A 124 10.12 -3.27 -5.49
CA ASN A 124 10.91 -2.63 -6.55
C ASN A 124 10.15 -1.46 -7.20
N ARG A 125 8.84 -1.63 -7.53
CA ARG A 125 8.05 -0.55 -8.11
C ARG A 125 7.72 0.57 -7.12
N VAL A 126 7.39 0.21 -5.88
CA VAL A 126 7.05 1.20 -4.84
C VAL A 126 8.25 2.06 -4.48
N VAL A 127 9.43 1.45 -4.30
CA VAL A 127 10.66 2.19 -3.94
C VAL A 127 11.10 3.09 -5.08
N LYS A 128 11.04 2.60 -6.32
CA LYS A 128 11.34 3.43 -7.49
C LYS A 128 10.46 4.68 -7.53
N PHE A 129 9.15 4.53 -7.37
CA PHE A 129 8.22 5.66 -7.34
C PHE A 129 8.48 6.59 -6.15
N TYR A 130 8.79 6.03 -4.99
CA TYR A 130 9.14 6.82 -3.82
C TYR A 130 10.38 7.69 -4.07
N ASP A 131 11.47 7.12 -4.56
CA ASP A 131 12.72 7.86 -4.80
C ASP A 131 12.60 8.87 -5.95
N GLU A 132 11.89 8.53 -7.02
CA GLU A 132 11.74 9.40 -8.20
C GLU A 132 10.72 10.52 -8.01
N THR A 133 9.72 10.33 -7.15
CA THR A 133 8.57 11.24 -7.06
C THR A 133 8.31 11.73 -5.63
N ILE A 134 8.06 10.82 -4.68
CA ILE A 134 7.61 11.21 -3.33
C ILE A 134 8.73 11.91 -2.56
N LYS A 135 9.92 11.37 -2.60
CA LYS A 135 11.09 11.86 -1.86
C LYS A 135 11.45 13.31 -2.15
N LYS A 136 11.17 13.79 -3.36
CA LYS A 136 11.40 15.19 -3.77
C LYS A 136 10.52 16.20 -3.02
N ASN A 137 9.43 15.72 -2.42
CA ASN A 137 8.43 16.53 -1.72
C ASN A 137 8.48 16.38 -0.20
N LEU A 138 9.50 15.70 0.35
CA LEU A 138 9.63 15.44 1.80
C LEU A 138 9.92 16.69 2.65
N ASN A 139 10.13 17.85 2.04
CA ASN A 139 10.15 19.15 2.71
C ASN A 139 8.75 19.64 3.11
N THR A 140 7.71 18.91 2.74
CA THR A 140 6.30 19.15 3.07
C THR A 140 5.65 17.91 3.65
N ASN A 141 4.44 18.05 4.19
CA ASN A 141 3.67 16.88 4.63
C ASN A 141 2.95 16.22 3.45
N ILE A 142 3.01 14.90 3.41
CA ILE A 142 2.51 14.06 2.34
C ILE A 142 1.52 13.05 2.90
N LEU A 143 0.41 12.82 2.19
CA LEU A 143 -0.53 11.75 2.49
C LEU A 143 -0.56 10.73 1.35
N ILE A 144 -0.37 9.46 1.69
CA ILE A 144 -0.41 8.33 0.76
C ILE A 144 -1.54 7.39 1.19
N ALA A 145 -2.52 7.19 0.32
CA ALA A 145 -3.55 6.16 0.49
C ALA A 145 -3.25 4.98 -0.45
N ALA A 146 -2.88 3.86 0.13
CA ALA A 146 -2.45 2.68 -0.62
C ALA A 146 -2.93 1.38 0.05
N HIS A 147 -2.21 0.28 -0.10
CA HIS A 147 -2.65 -1.06 0.30
C HIS A 147 -1.62 -1.73 1.21
N GLY A 148 -2.04 -2.80 1.89
CA GLY A 148 -1.21 -3.47 2.87
C GLY A 148 0.17 -3.86 2.35
N ASN A 149 0.28 -4.44 1.14
CA ASN A 149 1.59 -4.84 0.63
C ASN A 149 2.41 -3.67 0.05
N SER A 150 1.78 -2.68 -0.59
CA SER A 150 2.52 -1.50 -1.05
C SER A 150 3.03 -0.65 0.13
N ILE A 151 2.24 -0.49 1.19
CA ILE A 151 2.70 0.18 2.43
C ILE A 151 3.80 -0.66 3.11
N ARG A 152 3.63 -1.99 3.20
CA ARG A 152 4.64 -2.89 3.75
C ARG A 152 5.96 -2.80 2.99
N ALA A 153 5.91 -2.75 1.67
CA ALA A 153 7.09 -2.57 0.81
C ALA A 153 7.80 -1.25 1.10
N LEU A 154 7.04 -0.16 1.23
CA LEU A 154 7.58 1.15 1.60
C LEU A 154 8.20 1.14 3.00
N CYS A 155 7.54 0.52 3.99
CA CYS A 155 8.08 0.36 5.34
C CYS A 155 9.40 -0.43 5.33
N LYS A 156 9.50 -1.52 4.54
CA LYS A 156 10.75 -2.27 4.40
C LYS A 156 11.91 -1.37 3.98
N TYR A 157 11.67 -0.50 3.01
CA TYR A 157 12.69 0.44 2.53
C TYR A 157 13.03 1.50 3.58
N LEU A 158 12.03 2.18 4.09
CA LEU A 158 12.22 3.31 5.00
C LEU A 158 12.86 2.91 6.34
N PHE A 159 12.54 1.70 6.82
CA PHE A 159 12.98 1.20 8.13
C PHE A 159 14.10 0.17 8.03
N ASN A 160 14.60 -0.07 6.80
CA ASN A 160 15.67 -1.05 6.53
C ASN A 160 15.38 -2.44 7.12
N LEU A 161 14.11 -2.89 7.02
CA LEU A 161 13.69 -4.19 7.58
C LEU A 161 14.27 -5.36 6.78
N ASP A 162 14.64 -6.42 7.48
CA ASP A 162 15.04 -7.66 6.83
C ASP A 162 13.83 -8.45 6.28
N ASN A 163 14.09 -9.62 5.64
CA ASN A 163 13.03 -10.43 5.04
C ASN A 163 12.16 -11.17 6.08
N LYS A 164 12.68 -11.38 7.29
CA LYS A 164 11.92 -12.01 8.38
C LYS A 164 11.02 -10.99 9.05
N GLU A 165 11.52 -9.78 9.26
CA GLU A 165 10.76 -8.67 9.86
C GLU A 165 9.59 -8.28 8.97
N ILE A 166 9.82 -8.11 7.66
CA ILE A 166 8.76 -7.72 6.73
C ILE A 166 7.65 -8.77 6.61
N SER A 167 7.97 -10.07 6.78
CA SER A 167 6.97 -11.14 6.74
C SER A 167 5.99 -11.07 7.92
N LYS A 168 6.44 -10.52 9.04
CA LYS A 168 5.67 -10.37 10.29
C LYS A 168 4.95 -9.03 10.39
N LEU A 169 5.36 -8.02 9.62
CA LEU A 169 4.77 -6.69 9.68
C LEU A 169 3.31 -6.71 9.26
N GLU A 170 2.43 -6.32 10.16
CA GLU A 170 1.00 -6.10 9.91
C GLU A 170 0.74 -4.60 9.63
N ILE A 171 -0.09 -4.35 8.62
CA ILE A 171 -0.58 -3.00 8.32
C ILE A 171 -2.08 -2.96 8.62
N PRO A 172 -2.50 -2.38 9.74
CA PRO A 172 -3.91 -2.28 10.11
C PRO A 172 -4.69 -1.42 9.09
N THR A 173 -5.82 -1.93 8.61
CA THR A 173 -6.68 -1.18 7.69
C THR A 173 -7.22 0.07 8.38
N GLY A 174 -7.17 1.22 7.69
CA GLY A 174 -7.76 2.47 8.16
C GLY A 174 -7.09 3.07 9.42
N ASN A 175 -5.88 2.63 9.75
CA ASN A 175 -5.08 3.23 10.82
C ASN A 175 -3.89 3.98 10.22
N PRO A 176 -3.87 5.33 10.26
CA PRO A 176 -2.78 6.08 9.66
C PRO A 176 -1.44 5.82 10.35
N LEU A 177 -0.42 5.51 9.56
CA LEU A 177 0.97 5.44 10.00
C LEU A 177 1.64 6.79 9.76
N LEU A 178 1.91 7.54 10.83
CA LEU A 178 2.68 8.77 10.77
C LEU A 178 4.17 8.44 10.77
N ILE A 179 4.89 8.91 9.75
CA ILE A 179 6.35 8.77 9.63
C ILE A 179 6.95 10.18 9.61
N GLU A 180 7.74 10.49 10.61
CA GLU A 180 8.48 11.73 10.70
C GLU A 180 9.89 11.51 10.13
N THR A 181 10.31 12.39 9.22
CA THR A 181 11.62 12.31 8.56
C THR A 181 12.46 13.56 8.85
N ASP A 182 13.78 13.38 8.92
CA ASP A 182 14.76 14.44 8.97
C ASP A 182 15.89 14.10 7.98
N ASN A 183 16.22 15.04 7.08
CA ASN A 183 17.21 14.81 6.00
C ASN A 183 16.97 13.51 5.25
N HIS A 184 15.71 13.22 4.88
CA HIS A 184 15.24 12.02 4.21
C HIS A 184 15.41 10.70 5.00
N LYS A 185 15.81 10.76 6.27
CA LYS A 185 15.90 9.59 7.17
C LYS A 185 14.70 9.57 8.11
N VAL A 186 14.21 8.39 8.41
CA VAL A 186 13.14 8.23 9.41
C VAL A 186 13.69 8.57 10.79
N LYS A 187 13.03 9.51 11.44
CA LYS A 187 13.31 9.93 12.82
C LYS A 187 12.39 9.21 13.82
N ARG A 188 11.13 9.10 13.45
CA ARG A 188 10.08 8.48 14.27
C ARG A 188 8.96 7.96 13.39
N ALA A 189 8.33 6.86 13.82
CA ALA A 189 7.09 6.39 13.21
C ALA A 189 6.13 5.88 14.29
N ARG A 190 4.81 6.11 14.08
CA ARG A 190 3.77 5.63 14.98
C ARG A 190 2.44 5.54 14.25
N TYR A 191 1.61 4.60 14.65
CA TYR A 191 0.20 4.63 14.25
C TYR A 191 -0.55 5.65 15.08
N LEU A 192 -1.54 6.31 14.46
CA LEU A 192 -2.34 7.31 15.15
C LEU A 192 -3.37 6.68 16.10
N ASP A 193 -3.88 5.49 15.79
CA ASP A 193 -4.72 4.71 16.69
C ASP A 193 -3.91 3.60 17.39
N ASN A 194 -3.36 3.91 18.55
CA ASN A 194 -2.55 2.98 19.33
C ASN A 194 -3.32 1.75 19.82
N SER A 195 -4.65 1.83 19.94
CA SER A 195 -5.46 0.69 20.39
C SER A 195 -5.52 -0.45 19.37
N ARG A 196 -5.24 -0.13 18.09
CA ARG A 196 -5.29 -1.06 16.96
C ARG A 196 -3.90 -1.44 16.42
N ALA A 197 -2.84 -1.09 17.11
CA ALA A 197 -1.48 -1.18 16.59
C ALA A 197 -0.46 -1.56 17.66
N LYS A 198 -0.72 -2.67 18.39
CA LYS A 198 0.03 -3.02 19.60
C LYS A 198 1.49 -3.43 19.34
N ASP A 199 1.85 -3.88 18.14
CA ASP A 199 3.16 -4.52 17.88
C ASP A 199 3.87 -3.91 16.66
N LEU A 200 3.86 -2.58 16.54
CA LEU A 200 4.51 -1.93 15.43
C LEU A 200 5.89 -1.45 15.78
N LEU A 201 6.81 -2.00 15.00
CA LEU A 201 8.17 -1.50 14.74
C LEU A 201 8.75 -0.68 15.90
N LYS A 202 9.47 -1.33 16.75
CA LYS A 202 10.42 -0.65 17.64
C LYS A 202 11.55 -0.09 16.75
N PHE A 203 11.64 1.21 16.67
CA PHE A 203 12.79 1.94 16.14
C PHE A 203 13.74 2.28 17.27
#